data_60111fdc4d2aee86dd7524ace4684c4f
#
_entry.id   60111fdc4d2aee86dd7524ace4684c4f
#
_cell.length_a   1.000
_cell.length_b   1.000
_cell.length_c   1.000
_cell.angle_alpha   90.00
_cell.angle_beta   90.00
_cell.angle_gamma   90.00
#
_symmetry.space_group_name_H-M   'P 1'
#
loop_
_entity.id
_entity.type
_entity.pdbx_description
1 polymer ?
#
loop_
_entity_poly.entity_id
_entity_poly.type
_entity_poly.pdbx_seq_one_letter_code
_entity_poly.pdbx_strand_id
1 'polypeptide(L)'
;ERAVELWESKKIDMMFTRTTNQLEVLNKLQIPYIHFLPTEEMVRDSIRHAINSIRLKQKHQLNKLVILIKLVYPDNISSQDREYLEITLHKYLLDFRKEYAYDFSLHAVSNRFELDLDSDLYKSSFSRIQDLIAFLDQKGDLEFRLGAGFGKSLGESHYQADLALQEAVKYGKNDGFVISGEDNALTGPLSLTRSLNYSYSNTKALDYSQSNGINESNLLKIVGLFQMDKDTIMTAASLSQWLNITSRSCNRILQQLLDSNLIEEIESQKQEGKGRPTRQYRFCKNNFIRTFF
;
A
#
# COMPACT_ATOMS: atom_id res chain seq x y z
N GLU A 1 -29.53 39.75 17.08
CA GLU A 1 -29.65 41.21 16.85
C GLU A 1 -30.59 41.50 15.70
N ARG A 2 -30.30 41.13 14.45
CA ARG A 2 -31.13 41.43 13.28
C ARG A 2 -32.57 40.90 13.37
N ALA A 3 -32.81 39.80 14.01
CA ALA A 3 -34.14 39.21 14.20
C ALA A 3 -35.00 40.01 15.20
N VAL A 4 -34.37 40.56 16.26
CA VAL A 4 -35.01 41.43 17.23
C VAL A 4 -35.39 42.76 16.56
N GLU A 5 -34.50 43.36 15.78
CA GLU A 5 -34.77 44.59 15.00
C GLU A 5 -35.95 44.41 14.04
N LEU A 6 -36.04 43.25 13.37
CA LEU A 6 -37.17 42.96 12.48
C LEU A 6 -38.50 42.81 13.22
N TRP A 7 -38.47 42.23 14.43
CA TRP A 7 -39.63 42.08 15.30
C TRP A 7 -40.09 43.46 15.84
N GLU A 8 -39.18 44.24 16.39
CA GLU A 8 -39.46 45.58 16.90
C GLU A 8 -40.00 46.49 15.81
N SER A 9 -39.49 46.35 14.58
CA SER A 9 -39.97 47.12 13.41
C SER A 9 -41.27 46.58 12.81
N LYS A 10 -41.91 45.55 13.42
CA LYS A 10 -43.14 44.87 12.96
C LYS A 10 -43.06 44.35 11.52
N LYS A 11 -41.87 43.92 11.11
CA LYS A 11 -41.64 43.36 9.78
C LYS A 11 -41.81 41.84 9.72
N ILE A 12 -41.90 41.18 10.87
CA ILE A 12 -42.13 39.74 11.02
C ILE A 12 -43.17 39.51 12.09
N ASP A 13 -44.00 38.49 11.93
CA ASP A 13 -45.05 38.08 12.86
C ASP A 13 -44.62 36.88 13.71
N MET A 14 -43.64 36.09 13.27
CA MET A 14 -43.16 34.87 13.89
C MET A 14 -41.75 34.51 13.46
N MET A 15 -41.02 33.76 14.29
CA MET A 15 -39.72 33.25 13.96
C MET A 15 -39.68 31.71 13.89
N PHE A 16 -38.88 31.19 12.96
CA PHE A 16 -38.54 29.79 12.91
C PHE A 16 -37.08 29.61 13.33
N THR A 17 -36.83 28.75 14.33
CA THR A 17 -35.47 28.52 14.79
C THR A 17 -35.17 27.02 14.96
N ARG A 18 -33.92 26.66 14.68
CA ARG A 18 -33.37 25.31 14.95
C ARG A 18 -32.44 25.31 16.15
N THR A 19 -32.08 26.47 16.66
CA THR A 19 -31.06 26.61 17.72
C THR A 19 -31.72 26.78 19.09
N THR A 20 -31.35 25.89 20.03
CA THR A 20 -31.90 25.87 21.38
C THR A 20 -31.42 27.07 22.23
N ASN A 21 -30.20 27.53 22.02
CA ASN A 21 -29.56 28.61 22.79
C ASN A 21 -30.24 29.99 22.62
N GLN A 22 -31.07 30.15 21.60
CA GLN A 22 -31.78 31.41 21.35
C GLN A 22 -33.20 31.46 21.96
N LEU A 23 -33.73 30.31 22.40
CA LEU A 23 -35.08 30.20 22.91
C LEU A 23 -35.34 31.05 24.16
N GLU A 24 -34.36 31.13 25.07
CA GLU A 24 -34.47 31.98 26.27
C GLU A 24 -34.59 33.46 25.92
N VAL A 25 -33.87 33.92 24.92
CA VAL A 25 -33.91 35.32 24.45
C VAL A 25 -35.26 35.60 23.78
N LEU A 26 -35.74 34.69 22.93
CA LEU A 26 -37.05 34.82 22.27
C LEU A 26 -38.19 34.82 23.29
N ASN A 27 -38.12 33.98 24.32
CA ASN A 27 -39.09 33.93 25.42
C ASN A 27 -39.08 35.26 26.25
N LYS A 28 -37.88 35.78 26.57
CA LYS A 28 -37.76 37.06 27.32
C LYS A 28 -38.31 38.23 26.53
N LEU A 29 -38.18 38.24 25.23
CA LEU A 29 -38.66 39.29 24.33
C LEU A 29 -40.09 39.04 23.85
N GLN A 30 -40.76 37.99 24.30
CA GLN A 30 -42.12 37.57 23.91
C GLN A 30 -42.30 37.45 22.40
N ILE A 31 -41.27 37.06 21.67
CA ILE A 31 -41.32 36.86 20.23
C ILE A 31 -41.93 35.46 19.94
N PRO A 32 -43.04 35.35 19.20
CA PRO A 32 -43.60 34.07 18.82
C PRO A 32 -42.60 33.29 17.96
N TYR A 33 -42.38 32.03 18.28
CA TYR A 33 -41.49 31.20 17.51
C TYR A 33 -41.98 29.75 17.38
N ILE A 34 -41.53 29.08 16.31
CA ILE A 34 -41.63 27.66 16.14
C ILE A 34 -40.22 27.08 16.20
N HIS A 35 -40.00 26.15 17.16
CA HIS A 35 -38.74 25.46 17.29
C HIS A 35 -38.79 24.13 16.52
N PHE A 36 -37.97 24.04 15.45
CA PHE A 36 -37.83 22.80 14.67
C PHE A 36 -36.80 21.89 15.30
N LEU A 37 -37.22 20.77 15.82
CA LEU A 37 -36.35 19.68 16.21
C LEU A 37 -36.21 18.72 15.01
N PRO A 38 -34.98 18.29 14.69
CA PRO A 38 -34.80 17.27 13.66
C PRO A 38 -35.48 15.97 14.12
N THR A 39 -36.25 15.35 13.25
CA THR A 39 -36.80 14.02 13.50
C THR A 39 -35.69 12.98 13.46
N GLU A 40 -35.91 11.84 14.10
CA GLU A 40 -34.98 10.71 14.05
C GLU A 40 -34.65 10.31 12.59
N GLU A 41 -35.64 10.35 11.72
CA GLU A 41 -35.51 10.05 10.30
C GLU A 41 -34.60 11.06 9.58
N MET A 42 -34.75 12.36 9.83
CA MET A 42 -33.88 13.40 9.27
C MET A 42 -32.42 13.24 9.72
N VAL A 43 -32.19 12.87 10.99
CA VAL A 43 -30.84 12.60 11.50
C VAL A 43 -30.27 11.34 10.83
N ARG A 44 -31.05 10.29 10.72
CA ARG A 44 -30.64 9.04 10.09
C ARG A 44 -30.31 9.21 8.61
N ASP A 45 -31.09 9.98 7.89
CA ASP A 45 -30.82 10.29 6.48
C ASP A 45 -29.60 11.19 6.31
N SER A 46 -29.40 12.18 7.18
CA SER A 46 -28.20 13.02 7.17
C SER A 46 -26.94 12.17 7.39
N ILE A 47 -26.99 11.21 8.31
CA ILE A 47 -25.89 10.25 8.54
C ILE A 47 -25.65 9.37 7.31
N ARG A 48 -26.73 8.84 6.70
CA ARG A 48 -26.61 8.05 5.45
C ARG A 48 -25.97 8.86 4.33
N HIS A 49 -26.39 10.11 4.15
CA HIS A 49 -25.81 11.00 3.16
C HIS A 49 -24.32 11.30 3.43
N ALA A 50 -23.96 11.52 4.68
CA ALA A 50 -22.55 11.72 5.07
C ALA A 50 -21.71 10.47 4.79
N ILE A 51 -22.19 9.28 5.19
CA ILE A 51 -21.51 8.01 4.92
C ILE A 51 -21.36 7.78 3.41
N ASN A 52 -22.41 8.00 2.63
CA ASN A 52 -22.37 7.84 1.17
C ASN A 52 -21.40 8.86 0.53
N SER A 53 -21.38 10.11 1.01
CA SER A 53 -20.43 11.12 0.52
C SER A 53 -18.98 10.76 0.83
N ILE A 54 -18.72 10.20 2.01
CA ILE A 54 -17.39 9.69 2.38
C ILE A 54 -17.02 8.51 1.50
N ARG A 55 -17.93 7.54 1.31
CA ARG A 55 -17.71 6.38 0.43
C ARG A 55 -17.44 6.78 -1.02
N LEU A 56 -18.18 7.76 -1.54
CA LEU A 56 -17.96 8.30 -2.88
C LEU A 56 -16.59 9.00 -2.98
N LYS A 57 -16.21 9.81 -1.99
CA LYS A 57 -14.87 10.41 -1.94
C LYS A 57 -13.77 9.37 -1.88
N GLN A 58 -13.93 8.33 -1.08
CA GLN A 58 -12.97 7.21 -1.01
C GLN A 58 -12.90 6.42 -2.33
N LYS A 59 -14.04 6.22 -3.01
CA LYS A 59 -14.08 5.60 -4.34
C LYS A 59 -13.34 6.43 -5.41
N HIS A 60 -13.37 7.74 -5.31
CA HIS A 60 -12.67 8.64 -6.23
C HIS A 60 -11.17 8.81 -5.89
N GLN A 61 -10.70 8.32 -4.73
CA GLN A 61 -9.33 8.58 -4.26
C GLN A 61 -8.28 7.59 -4.78
N LEU A 62 -8.67 6.41 -5.32
CA LEU A 62 -7.74 5.43 -5.89
C LEU A 62 -8.28 4.91 -7.23
N ASN A 63 -8.34 5.78 -8.23
CA ASN A 63 -9.04 5.47 -9.47
C ASN A 63 -8.13 5.00 -10.60
N LYS A 64 -6.81 5.07 -10.43
CA LYS A 64 -5.86 4.69 -11.46
C LYS A 64 -4.92 3.61 -10.94
N LEU A 65 -4.74 2.59 -11.75
CA LEU A 65 -3.74 1.55 -11.56
C LEU A 65 -2.84 1.53 -12.79
N VAL A 66 -1.56 1.68 -12.57
CA VAL A 66 -0.53 1.47 -13.59
C VAL A 66 0.25 0.21 -13.26
N ILE A 67 0.44 -0.66 -14.24
CA ILE A 67 1.30 -1.84 -14.14
C ILE A 67 2.42 -1.69 -15.15
N LEU A 68 3.65 -1.74 -14.67
CA LEU A 68 4.85 -1.72 -15.49
C LEU A 68 5.46 -3.12 -15.52
N ILE A 69 5.72 -3.63 -16.71
CA ILE A 69 6.36 -4.93 -16.93
C ILE A 69 7.63 -4.72 -17.71
N LYS A 70 8.74 -5.15 -17.13
CA LYS A 70 10.07 -5.11 -17.75
C LYS A 70 10.53 -6.52 -18.08
N LEU A 71 10.90 -6.76 -19.34
CA LEU A 71 11.59 -7.99 -19.72
C LEU A 71 13.04 -7.97 -19.25
N VAL A 72 13.51 -9.12 -18.81
CA VAL A 72 14.92 -9.36 -18.53
C VAL A 72 15.48 -10.19 -19.68
N TYR A 73 16.50 -9.68 -20.29
CA TYR A 73 17.11 -10.33 -21.44
C TYR A 73 18.36 -11.10 -21.01
N PRO A 74 18.61 -12.28 -21.61
CA PRO A 74 19.90 -12.96 -21.46
C PRO A 74 21.06 -12.10 -21.94
N ASP A 75 22.25 -12.30 -21.34
CA ASP A 75 23.47 -11.64 -21.81
C ASP A 75 23.73 -12.00 -23.27
N ASN A 76 24.11 -10.98 -24.06
CA ASN A 76 24.43 -11.12 -25.50
C ASN A 76 23.25 -11.55 -26.41
N ILE A 77 22.02 -11.23 -26.03
CA ILE A 77 20.85 -11.47 -26.90
C ILE A 77 20.94 -10.65 -28.20
N SER A 78 20.57 -11.27 -29.31
CA SER A 78 20.47 -10.55 -30.59
C SER A 78 19.31 -9.56 -30.59
N SER A 79 19.39 -8.52 -31.47
CA SER A 79 18.28 -7.57 -31.65
C SER A 79 16.99 -8.26 -32.13
N GLN A 80 17.10 -9.29 -32.96
CA GLN A 80 15.96 -10.04 -33.44
C GLN A 80 15.30 -10.88 -32.36
N ASP A 81 16.09 -11.55 -31.51
CA ASP A 81 15.55 -12.34 -30.39
C ASP A 81 14.91 -11.43 -29.36
N ARG A 82 15.48 -10.23 -29.11
CA ARG A 82 14.87 -9.22 -28.26
C ARG A 82 13.49 -8.81 -28.76
N GLU A 83 13.40 -8.46 -30.05
CA GLU A 83 12.14 -8.09 -30.69
C GLU A 83 11.12 -9.25 -30.60
N TYR A 84 11.57 -10.49 -30.80
CA TYR A 84 10.72 -11.67 -30.64
C TYR A 84 10.14 -11.80 -29.22
N LEU A 85 10.95 -11.60 -28.16
CA LEU A 85 10.48 -11.64 -26.77
C LEU A 85 9.49 -10.52 -26.46
N GLU A 86 9.72 -9.31 -27.00
CA GLU A 86 8.80 -8.18 -26.86
C GLU A 86 7.45 -8.45 -27.54
N ILE A 87 7.45 -8.99 -28.76
CA ILE A 87 6.23 -9.39 -29.46
C ILE A 87 5.51 -10.52 -28.70
N THR A 88 6.26 -11.47 -28.15
CA THR A 88 5.71 -12.58 -27.37
C THR A 88 5.01 -12.07 -26.11
N LEU A 89 5.65 -11.18 -25.35
CA LEU A 89 5.01 -10.57 -24.19
C LEU A 89 3.76 -9.78 -24.58
N HIS A 90 3.85 -8.98 -25.64
CA HIS A 90 2.70 -8.22 -26.16
C HIS A 90 1.50 -9.14 -26.45
N LYS A 91 1.76 -10.25 -27.15
CA LYS A 91 0.74 -11.26 -27.44
C LYS A 91 0.14 -11.83 -26.16
N TYR A 92 0.96 -12.21 -25.17
CA TYR A 92 0.46 -12.76 -23.92
C TYR A 92 -0.39 -11.76 -23.13
N LEU A 93 -0.06 -10.47 -23.14
CA LEU A 93 -0.88 -9.43 -22.52
C LEU A 93 -2.24 -9.28 -23.21
N LEU A 94 -2.28 -9.38 -24.55
CA LEU A 94 -3.54 -9.38 -25.30
C LEU A 94 -4.38 -10.65 -25.03
N ASP A 95 -3.73 -11.81 -24.96
CA ASP A 95 -4.38 -13.09 -24.61
C ASP A 95 -4.96 -13.03 -23.21
N PHE A 96 -4.19 -12.52 -22.23
CA PHE A 96 -4.64 -12.30 -20.87
C PHE A 96 -5.87 -11.38 -20.80
N ARG A 97 -5.84 -10.24 -21.51
CA ARG A 97 -6.97 -9.32 -21.59
C ARG A 97 -8.23 -10.01 -22.09
N LYS A 98 -8.11 -10.87 -23.10
CA LYS A 98 -9.23 -11.60 -23.69
C LYS A 98 -9.73 -12.72 -22.77
N GLU A 99 -8.84 -13.50 -22.18
CA GLU A 99 -9.17 -14.67 -21.36
C GLU A 99 -9.83 -14.28 -20.04
N TYR A 100 -9.29 -13.24 -19.39
CA TYR A 100 -9.79 -12.78 -18.08
C TYR A 100 -10.82 -11.64 -18.18
N ALA A 101 -11.13 -11.18 -19.39
CA ALA A 101 -12.03 -10.05 -19.66
C ALA A 101 -11.63 -8.77 -18.87
N TYR A 102 -10.33 -8.51 -18.73
CA TYR A 102 -9.82 -7.32 -18.07
C TYR A 102 -9.60 -6.21 -19.09
N ASP A 103 -10.24 -5.06 -18.86
CA ASP A 103 -10.06 -3.89 -19.72
C ASP A 103 -8.86 -3.06 -19.23
N PHE A 104 -7.87 -2.87 -20.11
CA PHE A 104 -6.71 -2.01 -19.89
C PHE A 104 -6.17 -1.46 -21.20
N SER A 105 -5.60 -0.27 -21.15
CA SER A 105 -4.78 0.26 -22.23
C SER A 105 -3.38 -0.33 -22.14
N LEU A 106 -2.80 -0.70 -23.29
CA LEU A 106 -1.48 -1.30 -23.36
C LEU A 106 -0.56 -0.42 -24.19
N HIS A 107 0.54 0.01 -23.60
CA HIS A 107 1.55 0.83 -24.23
C HIS A 107 2.92 0.16 -24.14
N ALA A 108 3.65 0.11 -25.26
CA ALA A 108 5.05 -0.29 -25.28
C ALA A 108 5.92 0.97 -25.21
N VAL A 109 6.71 1.12 -24.15
CA VAL A 109 7.56 2.28 -23.92
C VAL A 109 9.00 1.83 -23.73
N SER A 110 9.82 2.02 -24.74
CA SER A 110 11.25 1.65 -24.74
C SER A 110 11.46 0.16 -24.41
N ASN A 111 11.84 -0.16 -23.18
CA ASN A 111 12.21 -1.51 -22.71
C ASN A 111 11.15 -2.07 -21.73
N ARG A 112 9.93 -1.55 -21.75
CA ARG A 112 8.88 -1.97 -20.82
C ARG A 112 7.49 -1.85 -21.44
N PHE A 113 6.57 -2.63 -20.89
CA PHE A 113 5.15 -2.54 -21.18
C PHE A 113 4.43 -1.87 -20.04
N GLU A 114 3.51 -0.99 -20.36
CA GLU A 114 2.70 -0.24 -19.43
C GLU A 114 1.23 -0.57 -19.66
N LEU A 115 0.54 -0.97 -18.59
CA LEU A 115 -0.89 -1.25 -18.58
C LEU A 115 -1.56 -0.22 -17.69
N ASP A 116 -2.50 0.54 -18.27
CA ASP A 116 -3.30 1.52 -17.56
C ASP A 116 -4.71 0.98 -17.35
N LEU A 117 -5.15 0.95 -16.10
CA LEU A 117 -6.47 0.47 -15.71
C LEU A 117 -7.20 1.51 -14.86
N ASP A 118 -8.51 1.60 -15.07
CA ASP A 118 -9.39 2.25 -14.10
C ASP A 118 -9.68 1.27 -12.95
N SER A 119 -9.29 1.64 -11.76
CA SER A 119 -9.39 0.79 -10.57
C SER A 119 -10.62 1.17 -9.75
N ASP A 120 -11.76 0.54 -10.02
CA ASP A 120 -12.99 0.79 -9.25
C ASP A 120 -12.99 0.11 -7.87
N LEU A 121 -12.20 -0.96 -7.69
CA LEU A 121 -12.12 -1.72 -6.46
C LEU A 121 -10.69 -2.23 -6.20
N TYR A 122 -10.03 -1.66 -5.21
CA TYR A 122 -8.68 -2.03 -4.79
C TYR A 122 -8.46 -3.56 -4.64
N LYS A 123 -9.37 -4.24 -3.93
CA LYS A 123 -9.23 -5.70 -3.68
C LYS A 123 -9.31 -6.54 -4.95
N SER A 124 -10.18 -6.20 -5.89
CA SER A 124 -10.29 -6.93 -7.16
C SER A 124 -9.09 -6.67 -8.07
N SER A 125 -8.53 -5.46 -8.01
CA SER A 125 -7.34 -5.11 -8.81
C SER A 125 -6.08 -5.82 -8.31
N PHE A 126 -5.96 -6.04 -7.00
CA PHE A 126 -4.84 -6.79 -6.43
C PHE A 126 -4.83 -8.25 -6.91
N SER A 127 -5.99 -8.92 -6.86
CA SER A 127 -6.13 -10.28 -7.41
C SER A 127 -5.78 -10.33 -8.89
N ARG A 128 -6.17 -9.32 -9.67
CA ARG A 128 -5.86 -9.24 -11.11
C ARG A 128 -4.36 -9.17 -11.39
N ILE A 129 -3.60 -8.46 -10.54
CA ILE A 129 -2.14 -8.41 -10.67
C ILE A 129 -1.54 -9.79 -10.39
N GLN A 130 -2.03 -10.51 -9.37
CA GLN A 130 -1.60 -11.87 -9.07
C GLN A 130 -1.94 -12.84 -10.20
N ASP A 131 -3.14 -12.74 -10.78
CA ASP A 131 -3.57 -13.53 -11.93
C ASP A 131 -2.65 -13.29 -13.15
N LEU A 132 -2.28 -12.03 -13.39
CA LEU A 132 -1.35 -11.67 -14.48
C LEU A 132 0.04 -12.28 -14.26
N ILE A 133 0.58 -12.21 -13.05
CA ILE A 133 1.87 -12.82 -12.72
C ILE A 133 1.81 -14.33 -12.92
N ALA A 134 0.79 -14.99 -12.38
CA ALA A 134 0.60 -16.43 -12.53
C ALA A 134 0.45 -16.85 -14.00
N PHE A 135 -0.31 -16.08 -14.78
CA PHE A 135 -0.49 -16.31 -16.21
C PHE A 135 0.84 -16.22 -16.98
N LEU A 136 1.62 -15.17 -16.74
CA LEU A 136 2.92 -14.99 -17.40
C LEU A 136 3.95 -16.05 -16.97
N ASP A 137 3.98 -16.39 -15.68
CA ASP A 137 4.90 -17.40 -15.14
C ASP A 137 4.58 -18.79 -15.68
N GLN A 138 3.30 -19.13 -15.85
CA GLN A 138 2.85 -20.40 -16.42
C GLN A 138 3.30 -20.60 -17.87
N LYS A 139 3.51 -19.54 -18.65
CA LYS A 139 4.05 -19.63 -20.02
C LYS A 139 5.50 -20.10 -20.03
N GLY A 140 6.30 -19.70 -19.04
CA GLY A 140 7.64 -20.23 -18.76
C GLY A 140 8.77 -19.82 -19.71
N ASP A 141 8.49 -19.04 -20.74
CA ASP A 141 9.41 -18.64 -21.81
C ASP A 141 9.90 -17.19 -21.70
N LEU A 142 9.39 -16.43 -20.71
CA LEU A 142 9.78 -15.05 -20.47
C LEU A 142 10.36 -14.86 -19.08
N GLU A 143 11.42 -14.09 -18.98
CA GLU A 143 11.89 -13.56 -17.73
C GLU A 143 11.44 -12.09 -17.58
N PHE A 144 10.66 -11.80 -16.54
CA PHE A 144 10.05 -10.50 -16.36
C PHE A 144 10.10 -10.01 -14.92
N ARG A 145 9.90 -8.71 -14.74
CA ARG A 145 9.72 -8.03 -13.46
C ARG A 145 8.50 -7.13 -13.58
N LEU A 146 7.65 -7.12 -12.55
CA LEU A 146 6.40 -6.37 -12.55
C LEU A 146 6.37 -5.39 -11.38
N GLY A 147 5.99 -4.14 -11.64
CA GLY A 147 5.70 -3.12 -10.65
C GLY A 147 4.30 -2.56 -10.87
N ALA A 148 3.51 -2.45 -9.83
CA ALA A 148 2.18 -1.86 -9.90
C ALA A 148 2.02 -0.71 -8.91
N GLY A 149 1.27 0.32 -9.30
CA GLY A 149 1.03 1.50 -8.49
C GLY A 149 -0.41 1.97 -8.54
N PHE A 150 -0.99 2.22 -7.38
CA PHE A 150 -2.33 2.81 -7.23
C PHE A 150 -2.21 4.27 -6.81
N GLY A 151 -2.84 5.19 -7.53
CA GLY A 151 -2.80 6.61 -7.23
C GLY A 151 -4.09 7.35 -7.58
N LYS A 152 -4.15 8.60 -7.13
CA LYS A 152 -5.26 9.54 -7.42
C LYS A 152 -5.18 10.09 -8.84
N SER A 153 -4.02 9.98 -9.47
CA SER A 153 -3.76 10.41 -10.85
C SER A 153 -2.88 9.40 -11.55
N LEU A 154 -2.89 9.42 -12.88
CA LEU A 154 -2.03 8.56 -13.71
C LEU A 154 -0.54 8.79 -13.38
N GLY A 155 -0.12 10.03 -13.18
CA GLY A 155 1.27 10.36 -12.84
C GLY A 155 1.71 9.80 -11.49
N GLU A 156 0.84 9.86 -10.46
CA GLU A 156 1.09 9.27 -9.16
C GLU A 156 1.18 7.75 -9.24
N SER A 157 0.22 7.10 -9.93
CA SER A 157 0.20 5.65 -10.13
C SER A 157 1.45 5.18 -10.87
N HIS A 158 1.88 5.92 -11.90
CA HIS A 158 3.08 5.62 -12.66
C HIS A 158 4.34 5.73 -11.79
N TYR A 159 4.46 6.78 -10.98
CA TYR A 159 5.59 6.93 -10.05
C TYR A 159 5.66 5.78 -9.04
N GLN A 160 4.52 5.40 -8.45
CA GLN A 160 4.44 4.28 -7.53
C GLN A 160 4.73 2.93 -8.22
N ALA A 161 4.25 2.73 -9.45
CA ALA A 161 4.56 1.54 -10.24
C ALA A 161 6.05 1.42 -10.55
N ASP A 162 6.73 2.55 -10.83
CA ASP A 162 8.17 2.56 -11.09
C ASP A 162 8.97 2.21 -9.83
N LEU A 163 8.60 2.73 -8.67
CA LEU A 163 9.21 2.34 -7.39
C LEU A 163 9.01 0.84 -7.09
N ALA A 164 7.79 0.33 -7.30
CA ALA A 164 7.49 -1.09 -7.13
C ALA A 164 8.29 -1.97 -8.12
N LEU A 165 8.46 -1.53 -9.37
CA LEU A 165 9.27 -2.21 -10.36
C LEU A 165 10.75 -2.26 -9.97
N GLN A 166 11.29 -1.20 -9.39
CA GLN A 166 12.67 -1.19 -8.88
C GLN A 166 12.86 -2.27 -7.80
N GLU A 167 11.89 -2.48 -6.92
CA GLU A 167 11.95 -3.55 -5.92
C GLU A 167 11.85 -4.94 -6.57
N ALA A 168 10.99 -5.12 -7.58
CA ALA A 168 10.91 -6.36 -8.36
C ALA A 168 12.25 -6.69 -9.06
N VAL A 169 12.92 -5.69 -9.60
CA VAL A 169 14.26 -5.85 -10.20
C VAL A 169 15.29 -6.28 -9.15
N LYS A 170 15.29 -5.67 -7.97
CA LYS A 170 16.18 -6.07 -6.87
C LYS A 170 15.90 -7.48 -6.36
N TYR A 171 14.63 -7.89 -6.34
CA TYR A 171 14.24 -9.25 -5.97
C TYR A 171 14.77 -10.31 -6.93
N GLY A 172 14.86 -10.01 -8.23
CA GLY A 172 15.61 -10.78 -9.21
C GLY A 172 14.93 -12.08 -9.69
N LYS A 173 13.61 -12.26 -9.45
CA LYS A 173 12.81 -13.42 -9.91
C LYS A 173 11.59 -12.94 -10.67
N ASN A 174 10.96 -13.85 -11.44
CA ASN A 174 9.66 -13.60 -12.07
C ASN A 174 8.61 -13.36 -11.00
N ASP A 175 8.34 -12.11 -10.71
CA ASP A 175 7.37 -11.71 -9.70
C ASP A 175 7.01 -10.23 -9.80
N GLY A 176 6.09 -9.80 -8.96
CA GLY A 176 5.62 -8.43 -8.90
C GLY A 176 5.61 -7.84 -7.50
N PHE A 177 5.64 -6.52 -7.49
CA PHE A 177 5.43 -5.70 -6.30
C PHE A 177 4.38 -4.64 -6.60
N VAL A 178 3.66 -4.20 -5.58
CA VAL A 178 2.64 -3.16 -5.70
C VAL A 178 2.81 -2.12 -4.59
N ILE A 179 2.68 -0.86 -4.94
CA ILE A 179 2.55 0.24 -3.98
C ILE A 179 1.13 0.75 -4.01
N SER A 180 0.53 0.87 -2.83
CA SER A 180 -0.88 1.22 -2.70
C SER A 180 -1.19 1.89 -1.36
N GLY A 181 -2.31 2.63 -1.37
CA GLY A 181 -2.82 3.31 -0.19
C GLY A 181 -2.18 4.67 0.07
N GLU A 182 -2.74 5.39 1.04
CA GLU A 182 -2.24 6.72 1.44
C GLU A 182 -0.83 6.64 2.07
N ASP A 183 -0.50 5.48 2.64
CA ASP A 183 0.78 5.23 3.30
C ASP A 183 1.88 4.79 2.33
N ASN A 184 1.62 4.76 1.01
CA ASN A 184 2.54 4.23 0.02
C ASN A 184 3.11 2.85 0.43
N ALA A 185 2.22 1.98 0.92
CA ALA A 185 2.60 0.65 1.37
C ALA A 185 3.02 -0.22 0.19
N LEU A 186 4.26 -0.72 0.22
CA LEU A 186 4.76 -1.67 -0.75
C LEU A 186 4.43 -3.09 -0.30
N THR A 187 3.83 -3.86 -1.19
CA THR A 187 3.48 -5.28 -0.98
C THR A 187 4.10 -6.13 -2.07
N GLY A 188 4.75 -7.22 -1.70
CA GLY A 188 5.37 -8.19 -2.61
C GLY A 188 6.42 -9.06 -1.91
N PRO A 189 6.96 -10.08 -2.56
CA PRO A 189 6.57 -10.59 -3.88
C PRO A 189 5.14 -11.16 -3.90
N LEU A 190 4.40 -10.94 -4.99
CA LEU A 190 2.96 -11.17 -5.05
C LEU A 190 2.57 -12.62 -5.30
N SER A 191 3.49 -13.44 -5.83
CA SER A 191 3.29 -14.87 -6.06
C SER A 191 3.33 -15.70 -4.77
N LEU A 192 3.87 -15.16 -3.67
CA LEU A 192 4.00 -15.86 -2.40
C LEU A 192 2.75 -15.68 -1.55
N THR A 193 2.36 -16.75 -0.83
CA THR A 193 1.25 -16.74 0.14
C THR A 193 1.50 -15.74 1.29
N ARG A 194 2.77 -15.40 1.57
CA ARG A 194 3.20 -14.39 2.54
C ARG A 194 4.04 -13.34 1.81
N SER A 195 3.39 -12.32 1.28
CA SER A 195 4.07 -11.17 0.69
C SER A 195 4.53 -10.19 1.77
N LEU A 196 5.67 -9.53 1.53
CA LEU A 196 6.13 -8.41 2.36
C LEU A 196 5.16 -7.23 2.20
N ASN A 197 4.79 -6.61 3.31
CA ASN A 197 4.03 -5.37 3.30
C ASN A 197 4.76 -4.36 4.18
N TYR A 198 5.24 -3.27 3.60
CA TYR A 198 5.91 -2.20 4.33
C TYR A 198 5.64 -0.84 3.70
N SER A 199 5.63 0.21 4.53
CA SER A 199 5.32 1.57 4.09
C SER A 199 6.61 2.36 3.88
N TYR A 200 6.75 2.99 2.71
CA TYR A 200 7.82 3.97 2.44
C TYR A 200 7.64 5.29 3.21
N SER A 201 6.47 5.52 3.81
CA SER A 201 6.19 6.74 4.57
C SER A 201 6.52 6.63 6.06
N ASN A 202 7.14 5.55 6.52
CA ASN A 202 7.54 5.41 7.91
C ASN A 202 8.75 6.30 8.23
N THR A 203 8.48 7.56 8.60
CA THR A 203 9.50 8.57 8.90
C THR A 203 10.42 8.14 10.04
N LYS A 204 9.90 7.47 11.09
CA LYS A 204 10.73 6.97 12.19
C LYS A 204 11.73 5.91 11.74
N ALA A 205 11.33 5.03 10.79
CA ALA A 205 12.23 4.04 10.22
C ALA A 205 13.30 4.72 9.34
N LEU A 206 12.94 5.78 8.61
CA LEU A 206 13.87 6.57 7.82
C LEU A 206 14.91 7.26 8.70
N ASP A 207 14.48 7.95 9.75
CA ASP A 207 15.35 8.63 10.71
C ASP A 207 16.29 7.63 11.41
N TYR A 208 15.78 6.48 11.79
CA TYR A 208 16.57 5.41 12.41
C TYR A 208 17.61 4.84 11.42
N SER A 209 17.24 4.65 10.16
CA SER A 209 18.12 4.19 9.08
C SER A 209 19.33 5.09 8.92
N GLN A 210 19.10 6.41 8.85
CA GLN A 210 20.15 7.41 8.71
C GLN A 210 21.07 7.45 9.94
N SER A 211 20.50 7.37 11.15
CA SER A 211 21.24 7.45 12.41
C SER A 211 22.10 6.20 12.68
N ASN A 212 21.69 5.03 12.20
CA ASN A 212 22.35 3.76 12.49
C ASN A 212 23.07 3.13 11.28
N GLY A 213 23.07 3.79 10.12
CA GLY A 213 23.76 3.31 8.92
C GLY A 213 23.23 1.99 8.36
N ILE A 214 21.94 1.69 8.61
CA ILE A 214 21.21 0.58 7.99
C ILE A 214 20.62 1.10 6.67
N ASN A 215 20.69 0.31 5.61
CA ASN A 215 20.02 0.70 4.37
C ASN A 215 18.52 0.85 4.59
N GLU A 216 17.96 1.98 4.16
CA GLU A 216 16.57 2.36 4.33
C GLU A 216 15.60 1.28 3.86
N SER A 217 15.74 0.79 2.62
CA SER A 217 14.89 -0.26 2.06
C SER A 217 14.92 -1.55 2.90
N ASN A 218 16.09 -1.94 3.41
CA ASN A 218 16.22 -3.13 4.25
C ASN A 218 15.52 -2.95 5.60
N LEU A 219 15.65 -1.77 6.21
CA LEU A 219 14.98 -1.49 7.48
C LEU A 219 13.46 -1.45 7.33
N LEU A 220 12.95 -0.80 6.29
CA LEU A 220 11.52 -0.77 5.99
C LEU A 220 10.95 -2.18 5.78
N LYS A 221 11.68 -3.06 5.09
CA LYS A 221 11.31 -4.48 4.93
C LYS A 221 11.25 -5.20 6.29
N ILE A 222 12.20 -4.95 7.18
CA ILE A 222 12.21 -5.55 8.53
C ILE A 222 11.04 -5.02 9.37
N VAL A 223 10.72 -3.73 9.27
CA VAL A 223 9.52 -3.14 9.92
C VAL A 223 8.24 -3.77 9.37
N GLY A 224 8.15 -3.97 8.06
CA GLY A 224 7.04 -4.68 7.42
C GLY A 224 6.91 -6.13 7.89
N LEU A 225 8.04 -6.84 8.06
CA LEU A 225 8.06 -8.19 8.60
C LEU A 225 7.43 -8.25 10.00
N PHE A 226 7.79 -7.30 10.86
CA PHE A 226 7.21 -7.18 12.20
C PHE A 226 5.70 -6.90 12.18
N GLN A 227 5.23 -6.08 11.23
CA GLN A 227 3.79 -5.79 11.09
C GLN A 227 2.99 -7.03 10.69
N MET A 228 3.56 -7.89 9.84
CA MET A 228 2.92 -9.12 9.39
C MET A 228 2.82 -10.17 10.50
N ASP A 229 3.93 -10.39 11.20
CA ASP A 229 4.00 -11.38 12.28
C ASP A 229 5.03 -10.96 13.33
N LYS A 230 4.51 -10.46 14.45
CA LYS A 230 5.31 -10.00 15.59
C LYS A 230 6.08 -11.11 16.31
N ASP A 231 5.71 -12.36 16.06
CA ASP A 231 6.30 -13.56 16.67
C ASP A 231 7.25 -14.31 15.72
N THR A 232 7.52 -13.73 14.55
CA THR A 232 8.42 -14.31 13.56
C THR A 232 9.80 -14.60 14.16
N ILE A 233 10.23 -15.86 14.03
CA ILE A 233 11.59 -16.28 14.34
C ILE A 233 12.44 -16.19 13.07
N MET A 234 13.53 -15.47 13.15
CA MET A 234 14.44 -15.21 12.03
C MET A 234 15.78 -15.91 12.23
N THR A 235 16.38 -16.34 11.14
CA THR A 235 17.80 -16.70 11.08
C THR A 235 18.50 -15.78 10.11
N ALA A 236 19.84 -15.68 10.18
CA ALA A 236 20.60 -14.92 9.20
C ALA A 236 20.36 -15.40 7.76
N ALA A 237 20.14 -16.71 7.56
CA ALA A 237 19.85 -17.30 6.25
C ALA A 237 18.46 -16.89 5.76
N SER A 238 17.41 -17.06 6.57
CA SER A 238 16.06 -16.68 6.19
C SER A 238 15.92 -15.17 5.93
N LEU A 239 16.52 -14.34 6.79
CA LEU A 239 16.46 -12.88 6.64
C LEU A 239 17.28 -12.41 5.44
N SER A 240 18.47 -13.00 5.17
CA SER A 240 19.26 -12.62 3.98
C SER A 240 18.54 -12.95 2.67
N GLN A 241 17.85 -14.07 2.62
CA GLN A 241 17.02 -14.45 1.48
C GLN A 241 15.82 -13.49 1.31
N TRP A 242 15.19 -13.13 2.41
CA TRP A 242 14.07 -12.20 2.44
C TRP A 242 14.43 -10.79 1.96
N LEU A 243 15.57 -10.27 2.47
CA LEU A 243 16.07 -8.95 2.11
C LEU A 243 16.76 -8.93 0.75
N ASN A 244 17.04 -10.10 0.16
CA ASN A 244 17.86 -10.28 -1.05
C ASN A 244 19.24 -9.63 -0.92
N ILE A 245 19.92 -9.90 0.20
CA ILE A 245 21.27 -9.40 0.51
C ILE A 245 22.21 -10.54 0.87
N THR A 246 23.52 -10.24 0.88
CA THR A 246 24.51 -11.23 1.32
C THR A 246 24.38 -11.56 2.81
N SER A 247 24.72 -12.80 3.20
CA SER A 247 24.75 -13.21 4.61
C SER A 247 25.62 -12.29 5.48
N ARG A 248 26.71 -11.74 4.92
CA ARG A 248 27.57 -10.79 5.62
C ARG A 248 26.82 -9.49 5.96
N SER A 249 26.13 -8.92 4.98
CA SER A 249 25.32 -7.71 5.17
C SER A 249 24.17 -7.97 6.15
N CYS A 250 23.53 -9.14 6.05
CA CYS A 250 22.45 -9.55 6.96
C CYS A 250 22.94 -9.65 8.41
N ASN A 251 24.08 -10.31 8.65
CA ASN A 251 24.65 -10.43 9.99
C ASN A 251 25.00 -9.05 10.59
N ARG A 252 25.47 -8.08 9.77
CA ARG A 252 25.70 -6.72 10.22
C ARG A 252 24.41 -6.05 10.68
N ILE A 253 23.34 -6.19 9.92
CA ILE A 253 22.03 -5.62 10.28
C ILE A 253 21.50 -6.29 11.56
N LEU A 254 21.55 -7.62 11.67
CA LEU A 254 21.15 -8.33 12.87
C LEU A 254 21.93 -7.88 14.11
N GLN A 255 23.24 -7.66 13.97
CA GLN A 255 24.05 -7.14 15.08
C GLN A 255 23.62 -5.74 15.50
N GLN A 256 23.36 -4.85 14.55
CA GLN A 256 22.89 -3.48 14.83
C GLN A 256 21.53 -3.47 15.52
N LEU A 257 20.62 -4.36 15.12
CA LEU A 257 19.30 -4.51 15.76
C LEU A 257 19.39 -5.10 17.17
N LEU A 258 20.33 -6.03 17.41
CA LEU A 258 20.65 -6.57 18.73
C LEU A 258 21.20 -5.50 19.65
N ASP A 259 22.20 -4.75 19.18
CA ASP A 259 22.84 -3.67 19.94
C ASP A 259 21.84 -2.58 20.35
N SER A 260 20.79 -2.40 19.56
CA SER A 260 19.66 -1.49 19.82
C SER A 260 18.52 -2.12 20.62
N ASN A 261 18.64 -3.36 21.07
CA ASN A 261 17.59 -4.12 21.76
C ASN A 261 16.26 -4.20 20.98
N LEU A 262 16.30 -4.17 19.65
CA LEU A 262 15.12 -4.32 18.79
C LEU A 262 14.79 -5.78 18.49
N ILE A 263 15.80 -6.64 18.55
CA ILE A 263 15.66 -8.09 18.49
C ILE A 263 16.45 -8.72 19.62
N GLU A 264 16.16 -9.97 19.94
CA GLU A 264 16.89 -10.79 20.90
C GLU A 264 17.27 -12.14 20.28
N GLU A 265 18.41 -12.69 20.70
CA GLU A 265 18.84 -14.04 20.31
C GLU A 265 18.10 -15.08 21.15
N ILE A 266 17.56 -16.10 20.50
CA ILE A 266 16.86 -17.21 21.15
C ILE A 266 17.80 -18.40 21.14
N GLU A 267 17.89 -19.12 22.28
CA GLU A 267 18.64 -20.37 22.33
C GLU A 267 17.99 -21.41 21.38
N SER A 268 18.72 -21.80 20.35
CA SER A 268 18.28 -22.86 19.46
C SER A 268 18.26 -24.19 20.22
N GLN A 269 17.12 -24.92 20.22
CA GLN A 269 17.09 -26.32 20.63
C GLN A 269 18.12 -27.08 19.81
N LYS A 270 19.01 -27.80 20.48
CA LYS A 270 20.05 -28.62 19.85
C LYS A 270 19.41 -29.62 18.88
N GLN A 271 19.53 -29.36 17.59
CA GLN A 271 19.34 -30.42 16.62
C GLN A 271 20.57 -31.35 16.70
N GLU A 272 20.32 -32.65 16.84
CA GLU A 272 21.34 -33.69 16.77
C GLU A 272 21.95 -33.73 15.35
N GLY A 273 23.05 -33.01 15.15
CA GLY A 273 23.79 -32.99 13.90
C GLY A 273 25.14 -32.30 14.05
N LYS A 274 26.15 -32.73 13.29
CA LYS A 274 27.49 -32.14 13.24
C LYS A 274 27.42 -30.77 12.56
N GLY A 275 27.29 -29.69 13.33
CA GLY A 275 27.37 -28.31 12.82
C GLY A 275 27.23 -27.30 13.96
N ARG A 276 27.71 -26.06 13.75
CA ARG A 276 27.50 -24.96 14.69
C ARG A 276 26.01 -24.63 14.74
N PRO A 277 25.36 -24.53 15.92
CA PRO A 277 23.95 -24.17 16.04
C PRO A 277 23.65 -22.89 15.29
N THR A 278 22.55 -22.89 14.50
CA THR A 278 22.12 -21.67 13.80
C THR A 278 21.48 -20.74 14.80
N ARG A 279 22.01 -19.51 14.93
CA ARG A 279 21.41 -18.50 15.79
C ARG A 279 20.03 -18.12 15.29
N GLN A 280 19.09 -18.02 16.20
CA GLN A 280 17.72 -17.60 15.95
C GLN A 280 17.44 -16.29 16.67
N TYR A 281 16.64 -15.44 16.05
CA TYR A 281 16.33 -14.10 16.55
C TYR A 281 14.81 -13.88 16.53
N ARG A 282 14.31 -13.13 17.50
CA ARG A 282 12.93 -12.65 17.51
C ARG A 282 12.87 -11.18 17.84
N PHE A 283 11.77 -10.52 17.50
CA PHE A 283 11.54 -9.12 17.79
C PHE A 283 11.28 -8.87 19.28
N CYS A 284 11.92 -7.86 19.85
CA CYS A 284 11.56 -7.27 21.13
C CYS A 284 10.36 -6.37 20.93
N LYS A 285 9.13 -6.93 21.00
CA LYS A 285 7.88 -6.28 20.60
C LYS A 285 7.72 -4.85 21.12
N ASN A 286 7.91 -4.63 22.43
CA ASN A 286 7.71 -3.32 23.04
C ASN A 286 8.70 -2.28 22.52
N ASN A 287 9.96 -2.64 22.41
CA ASN A 287 11.00 -1.74 21.92
C ASN A 287 10.80 -1.43 20.44
N PHE A 288 10.44 -2.45 19.65
CA PHE A 288 10.20 -2.30 18.24
C PHE A 288 9.00 -1.37 17.95
N ILE A 289 7.89 -1.55 18.68
CA ILE A 289 6.72 -0.67 18.58
C ILE A 289 7.10 0.77 18.97
N ARG A 290 7.78 0.96 20.09
CA ARG A 290 8.18 2.29 20.56
C ARG A 290 9.08 3.02 19.56
N THR A 291 9.93 2.28 18.87
CA THR A 291 10.92 2.86 17.94
C THR A 291 10.28 3.22 16.58
N PHE A 292 9.38 2.38 16.05
CA PHE A 292 8.90 2.52 14.67
C PHE A 292 7.42 2.86 14.53
N PHE A 293 6.63 2.78 15.62
CA PHE A 293 5.19 3.07 15.64
C PHE A 293 4.83 4.05 16.76
#